data_3921281bbe11996a276559fbe68882d1
#
_entry.id   3921281bbe11996a276559fbe68882d1
#
_cell.length_a   1.000
_cell.length_b   1.000
_cell.length_c   1.000
_cell.angle_alpha   90.00
_cell.angle_beta   90.00
_cell.angle_gamma   90.00
#
_symmetry.space_group_name_H-M   'P 1'
#
loop_
_entity.id
_entity.type
_entity.pdbx_description
1 polymer ?
#
loop_
_entity_poly.entity_id
_entity_poly.type
_entity_poly.pdbx_seq_one_letter_code
_entity_poly.pdbx_strand_id
1 'polypeptide(L)'
;MGLDVGAARIGVAFSEGSLALAHGVVEFSEAAAKNLATLAAEKGVSSIFVGLPLSLSGERTKSSQLAINFARNLSSLTEIKIALVDERLTTVSAQRNLHQVGKSSRQSKSLIDAESARGILEFALSSPHVAIEIGDIDA
;
A
#
# COMPACT_ATOMS: atom_id res chain seq x y z
N MET A 1 2.91 -8.70 -1.25
CA MET A 1 1.97 -7.99 -0.37
C MET A 1 1.80 -6.57 -0.86
N GLY A 2 0.58 -6.08 -0.89
CA GLY A 2 0.28 -4.69 -1.23
C GLY A 2 -0.19 -3.94 0.00
N LEU A 3 0.24 -2.68 0.13
CA LEU A 3 -0.11 -1.83 1.27
C LEU A 3 -0.64 -0.48 0.80
N ASP A 4 -1.71 -0.03 1.40
CA ASP A 4 -2.25 1.32 1.26
C ASP A 4 -2.17 2.01 2.62
N VAL A 5 -1.19 2.89 2.77
CA VAL A 5 -0.86 3.51 4.06
C VAL A 5 -1.69 4.78 4.27
N GLY A 6 -2.61 4.75 5.24
CA GLY A 6 -3.37 5.90 5.67
C GLY A 6 -2.97 6.33 7.07
N ALA A 7 -3.43 7.52 7.50
CA ALA A 7 -3.10 8.06 8.81
C ALA A 7 -3.73 7.25 9.96
N ALA A 8 -4.87 6.61 9.72
CA ALA A 8 -5.59 5.84 10.75
C ALA A 8 -5.40 4.34 10.59
N ARG A 9 -5.29 3.84 9.36
CA ARG A 9 -5.18 2.40 9.08
C ARG A 9 -4.42 2.16 7.79
N ILE A 10 -3.95 0.93 7.67
CA ILE A 10 -3.19 0.45 6.52
C ILE A 10 -3.97 -0.70 5.89
N GLY A 11 -4.36 -0.55 4.64
CA GLY A 11 -4.98 -1.62 3.87
C GLY A 11 -3.91 -2.64 3.46
N VAL A 12 -4.29 -3.92 3.46
CA VAL A 12 -3.37 -5.03 3.20
C VAL A 12 -3.98 -5.97 2.17
N ALA A 13 -3.17 -6.38 1.20
CA ALA A 13 -3.54 -7.37 0.20
C ALA A 13 -2.39 -8.36 -0.01
N PHE A 14 -2.73 -9.57 -0.41
CA PHE A 14 -1.76 -10.60 -0.76
C PHE A 14 -2.05 -11.14 -2.14
N SER A 15 -1.04 -11.71 -2.80
CA SER A 15 -1.23 -12.39 -4.08
C SER A 15 -1.20 -13.89 -3.91
N GLU A 16 -2.02 -14.57 -4.72
CA GLU A 16 -1.92 -16.01 -4.95
C GLU A 16 -1.62 -16.17 -6.44
N GLY A 17 -0.37 -16.54 -6.77
CA GLY A 17 0.08 -16.48 -8.15
C GLY A 17 0.02 -15.04 -8.67
N SER A 18 -0.70 -14.82 -9.76
CA SER A 18 -0.88 -13.49 -10.34
C SER A 18 -2.14 -12.77 -9.85
N LEU A 19 -2.92 -13.40 -8.98
CA LEU A 19 -4.19 -12.87 -8.49
C LEU A 19 -3.98 -12.10 -7.18
N ALA A 20 -4.33 -10.81 -7.18
CA ALA A 20 -4.30 -9.98 -5.97
C ALA A 20 -5.62 -10.12 -5.21
N LEU A 21 -5.53 -10.34 -3.90
CA LEU A 21 -6.68 -10.53 -3.02
C LEU A 21 -6.62 -9.57 -1.84
N ALA A 22 -7.72 -8.87 -1.58
CA ALA A 22 -7.82 -8.02 -0.40
C ALA A 22 -7.77 -8.90 0.87
N HIS A 23 -6.96 -8.50 1.85
CA HIS A 23 -6.83 -9.24 3.11
C HIS A 23 -7.59 -8.57 4.24
N GLY A 24 -7.37 -7.26 4.45
CA GLY A 24 -7.99 -6.53 5.53
C GLY A 24 -7.23 -5.26 5.83
N VAL A 25 -7.33 -4.79 7.06
CA VAL A 25 -6.63 -3.58 7.49
C VAL A 25 -5.88 -3.84 8.80
N VAL A 26 -4.84 -3.03 9.01
CA VAL A 26 -4.09 -2.97 10.26
C VAL A 26 -4.19 -1.53 10.75
N GLU A 27 -4.44 -1.34 12.03
CA GLU A 27 -4.46 -0.01 12.64
C GLU A 27 -3.06 0.62 12.54
N PHE A 28 -2.99 1.90 12.17
CA PHE A 28 -1.73 2.62 12.12
C PHE A 28 -1.28 2.92 13.56
N SER A 29 -0.16 2.32 13.95
CA SER A 29 0.42 2.47 15.29
C SER A 29 1.93 2.31 15.19
N GLU A 30 2.62 2.54 16.29
CA GLU A 30 4.06 2.33 16.34
C GLU A 30 4.44 0.88 16.05
N ALA A 31 3.56 -0.06 16.35
CA ALA A 31 3.80 -1.49 16.13
C ALA A 31 3.42 -1.96 14.71
N ALA A 32 2.77 -1.12 13.91
CA ALA A 32 2.23 -1.54 12.61
C ALA A 32 3.31 -2.09 11.67
N ALA A 33 4.43 -1.38 11.53
CA ALA A 33 5.51 -1.82 10.64
C ALA A 33 6.08 -3.18 11.07
N LYS A 34 6.30 -3.36 12.36
CA LYS A 34 6.80 -4.63 12.90
C LYS A 34 5.79 -5.75 12.68
N ASN A 35 4.51 -5.49 12.95
CA ASN A 35 3.45 -6.47 12.76
C ASN A 35 3.34 -6.88 11.29
N LEU A 36 3.45 -5.93 10.37
CA LEU A 36 3.40 -6.22 8.93
C LEU A 36 4.65 -6.95 8.44
N ALA A 37 5.83 -6.62 8.99
CA ALA A 37 7.05 -7.37 8.69
C ALA A 37 6.90 -8.83 9.11
N THR A 38 6.36 -9.09 10.29
CA THR A 38 6.11 -10.44 10.80
C THR A 38 5.10 -11.17 9.92
N LEU A 39 4.00 -10.51 9.58
CA LEU A 39 2.96 -11.09 8.73
C LEU A 39 3.51 -11.45 7.33
N ALA A 40 4.32 -10.56 6.76
CA ALA A 40 4.95 -10.82 5.46
C ALA A 40 5.86 -12.04 5.51
N ALA A 41 6.64 -12.17 6.57
CA ALA A 41 7.52 -13.34 6.77
C ALA A 41 6.70 -14.63 6.92
N GLU A 42 5.65 -14.59 7.71
CA GLU A 42 4.76 -15.75 7.91
C GLU A 42 4.09 -16.21 6.63
N LYS A 43 3.73 -15.28 5.75
CA LYS A 43 3.08 -15.56 4.47
C LYS A 43 4.07 -15.88 3.34
N GLY A 44 5.37 -15.84 3.60
CA GLY A 44 6.37 -16.11 2.58
C GLY A 44 6.39 -15.08 1.45
N VAL A 45 6.12 -13.82 1.79
CA VAL A 45 6.06 -12.72 0.81
C VAL A 45 7.45 -12.46 0.24
N SER A 46 7.57 -12.34 -1.08
CA SER A 46 8.85 -12.07 -1.76
C SER A 46 9.05 -10.57 -2.05
N SER A 47 7.99 -9.80 -2.14
CA SER A 47 8.05 -8.36 -2.40
C SER A 47 6.87 -7.65 -1.74
N ILE A 48 7.11 -6.43 -1.28
CA ILE A 48 6.07 -5.58 -0.69
C ILE A 48 5.94 -4.34 -1.55
N PHE A 49 4.73 -4.04 -2.01
CA PHE A 49 4.43 -2.85 -2.80
C PHE A 49 3.59 -1.88 -1.97
N VAL A 50 4.08 -0.66 -1.82
CA VAL A 50 3.40 0.39 -1.05
C VAL A 50 2.90 1.46 -2.01
N GLY A 51 1.63 1.79 -1.93
CA GLY A 51 1.07 2.86 -2.75
C GLY A 51 1.70 4.21 -2.41
N LEU A 52 2.06 4.97 -3.44
CA LEU A 52 2.60 6.32 -3.29
C LEU A 52 1.58 7.32 -3.80
N PRO A 53 0.80 7.95 -2.91
CA PRO A 53 -0.14 8.98 -3.34
C PRO A 53 0.62 10.25 -3.69
N LEU A 54 0.36 10.78 -4.88
CA LEU A 54 0.96 12.01 -5.37
C LEU A 54 -0.17 12.95 -5.82
N SER A 55 0.11 14.26 -5.87
CA SER A 55 -0.81 15.20 -6.49
C SER A 55 -0.93 14.92 -7.98
N LEU A 56 -1.93 15.47 -8.63
CA LEU A 56 -2.11 15.28 -10.07
C LEU A 56 -0.90 15.77 -10.88
N SER A 57 -0.17 16.76 -10.36
CA SER A 57 1.05 17.28 -10.98
C SER A 57 2.30 16.44 -10.66
N GLY A 58 2.16 15.38 -9.86
CA GLY A 58 3.26 14.51 -9.51
C GLY A 58 4.05 14.94 -8.28
N GLU A 59 3.55 15.94 -7.56
CA GLU A 59 4.23 16.43 -6.35
C GLU A 59 3.90 15.59 -5.12
N ARG A 60 4.85 15.50 -4.21
CA ARG A 60 4.65 14.83 -2.94
C ARG A 60 3.74 15.65 -2.04
N THR A 61 2.83 14.97 -1.34
CA THR A 61 1.92 15.55 -0.36
C THR A 61 2.27 14.99 1.03
N LYS A 62 1.50 15.38 2.04
CA LYS A 62 1.65 14.81 3.39
C LYS A 62 1.40 13.30 3.35
N SER A 63 0.44 12.85 2.54
CA SER A 63 0.15 11.42 2.37
C SER A 63 1.31 10.69 1.69
N SER A 64 1.95 11.33 0.72
CA SER A 64 3.15 10.76 0.09
C SER A 64 4.25 10.55 1.11
N GLN A 65 4.49 11.56 1.95
CA GLN A 65 5.54 11.49 2.96
C GLN A 65 5.24 10.42 4.01
N LEU A 66 3.98 10.28 4.40
CA LEU A 66 3.56 9.22 5.31
C LEU A 66 3.87 7.83 4.75
N ALA A 67 3.53 7.60 3.48
CA ALA A 67 3.78 6.33 2.81
C ALA A 67 5.28 6.05 2.69
N ILE A 68 6.07 7.05 2.30
CA ILE A 68 7.53 6.92 2.16
C ILE A 68 8.17 6.61 3.52
N ASN A 69 7.79 7.35 4.55
CA ASN A 69 8.34 7.15 5.90
C ASN A 69 8.00 5.76 6.43
N PHE A 70 6.76 5.31 6.19
CA PHE A 70 6.35 3.97 6.60
C PHE A 70 7.14 2.90 5.85
N ALA A 71 7.29 3.05 4.54
CA ALA A 71 8.05 2.11 3.72
C ALA A 71 9.52 2.02 4.16
N ARG A 72 10.13 3.16 4.50
CA ARG A 72 11.51 3.19 5.01
C ARG A 72 11.63 2.48 6.36
N ASN A 73 10.67 2.74 7.26
CA ASN A 73 10.64 2.09 8.56
C ASN A 73 10.48 0.57 8.40
N LEU A 74 9.55 0.16 7.55
CA LEU A 74 9.32 -1.26 7.26
C LEU A 74 10.59 -1.90 6.67
N SER A 75 11.28 -1.20 5.78
CA SER A 75 12.51 -1.65 5.15
C SER A 75 13.61 -1.93 6.17
N SER A 76 13.64 -1.19 7.28
CA SER A 76 14.62 -1.42 8.35
C SER A 76 14.30 -2.66 9.18
N LEU A 77 13.09 -3.21 9.07
CA LEU A 77 12.61 -4.33 9.89
C LEU A 77 12.52 -5.64 9.12
N THR A 78 12.80 -5.64 7.82
CA THR A 78 12.72 -6.84 6.99
C THR A 78 13.74 -6.77 5.87
N GLU A 79 14.16 -7.93 5.38
CA GLU A 79 15.01 -8.03 4.19
C GLU A 79 14.19 -8.17 2.91
N ILE A 80 12.86 -8.28 3.02
CA ILE A 80 11.96 -8.36 1.87
C ILE A 80 12.05 -7.06 1.08
N LYS A 81 12.14 -7.17 -0.25
CA LYS A 81 12.21 -6.01 -1.14
C LYS A 81 10.93 -5.18 -1.00
N ILE A 82 11.10 -3.87 -0.84
CA ILE A 82 9.98 -2.92 -0.73
C ILE A 82 10.09 -1.91 -1.86
N ALA A 83 8.98 -1.70 -2.57
CA ALA A 83 8.91 -0.75 -3.68
C ALA A 83 7.65 0.10 -3.57
N LEU A 84 7.72 1.30 -4.12
CA LEU A 84 6.60 2.24 -4.16
C LEU A 84 5.93 2.20 -5.52
N VAL A 85 4.62 2.32 -5.53
CA VAL A 85 3.81 2.35 -6.75
C VAL A 85 3.01 3.64 -6.78
N ASP A 86 3.19 4.44 -7.83
CA ASP A 86 2.45 5.70 -8.02
C ASP A 86 0.96 5.40 -8.15
N GLU A 87 0.16 5.84 -7.19
CA GLU A 87 -1.28 5.60 -7.17
C GLU A 87 -2.01 6.27 -8.33
N ARG A 88 -1.44 7.31 -8.95
CA ARG A 88 -2.05 7.95 -10.13
C ARG A 88 -2.17 7.00 -11.31
N LEU A 89 -1.29 5.98 -11.35
CA LEU A 89 -1.26 4.98 -12.42
C LEU A 89 -2.24 3.82 -12.18
N THR A 90 -2.92 3.83 -11.04
CA THR A 90 -3.89 2.80 -10.66
C THR A 90 -5.31 3.37 -10.70
N THR A 91 -6.32 2.50 -10.53
CA THR A 91 -7.70 2.92 -10.40
C THR A 91 -8.10 3.22 -8.94
N VAL A 92 -7.15 3.12 -8.01
CA VAL A 92 -7.39 3.24 -6.57
C VAL A 92 -8.05 4.58 -6.22
N SER A 93 -7.51 5.70 -6.72
CA SER A 93 -8.05 7.03 -6.42
C SER A 93 -9.49 7.20 -6.90
N ALA A 94 -9.80 6.73 -8.10
CA ALA A 94 -11.15 6.81 -8.66
C ALA A 94 -12.13 5.96 -7.85
N GLN A 95 -11.74 4.75 -7.49
CA GLN A 95 -12.56 3.87 -6.66
C GLN A 95 -12.82 4.48 -5.28
N ARG A 96 -11.78 5.07 -4.68
CA ARG A 96 -11.88 5.72 -3.39
C ARG A 96 -12.88 6.88 -3.41
N ASN A 97 -12.83 7.70 -4.44
CA ASN A 97 -13.75 8.83 -4.61
C ASN A 97 -15.19 8.36 -4.78
N LEU A 98 -15.44 7.32 -5.56
CA LEU A 98 -16.76 6.76 -5.74
C LEU A 98 -17.35 6.21 -4.43
N HIS A 99 -16.54 5.54 -3.65
CA HIS A 99 -16.97 4.96 -2.38
C HIS A 99 -17.26 6.03 -1.31
N GLN A 100 -16.48 7.11 -1.28
CA GLN A 100 -16.66 8.18 -0.31
C GLN A 100 -18.02 8.91 -0.46
N VAL A 101 -18.56 8.94 -1.64
CA VAL A 101 -19.84 9.64 -1.90
C VAL A 101 -21.01 8.95 -1.20
N GLY A 102 -20.99 7.64 -1.00
CA GLY A 102 -22.12 6.90 -0.49
C GLY A 102 -21.96 6.23 0.87
N LYS A 103 -20.80 6.26 1.48
CA LYS A 103 -20.52 5.40 2.63
C LYS A 103 -19.69 6.10 3.69
N SER A 104 -20.18 6.10 4.95
CA SER A 104 -19.49 6.68 6.08
C SER A 104 -19.18 5.68 7.20
N SER A 105 -19.58 4.42 7.08
CA SER A 105 -19.39 3.43 8.15
C SER A 105 -17.94 2.97 8.23
N ARG A 106 -17.52 2.56 9.44
CA ARG A 106 -16.17 2.04 9.69
C ARG A 106 -15.88 0.80 8.82
N GLN A 107 -16.87 -0.09 8.67
CA GLN A 107 -16.73 -1.29 7.85
C GLN A 107 -16.47 -0.95 6.38
N SER A 108 -17.19 0.05 5.85
CA SER A 108 -17.00 0.50 4.48
C SER A 108 -15.60 1.06 4.26
N LYS A 109 -15.08 1.84 5.21
CA LYS A 109 -13.72 2.39 5.14
C LYS A 109 -12.68 1.27 5.13
N SER A 110 -12.85 0.25 5.98
CA SER A 110 -11.93 -0.89 6.01
C SER A 110 -11.94 -1.67 4.71
N LEU A 111 -13.12 -1.89 4.12
CA LEU A 111 -13.24 -2.55 2.83
C LEU A 111 -12.58 -1.74 1.71
N ILE A 112 -12.77 -0.42 1.73
CA ILE A 112 -12.15 0.50 0.75
C ILE A 112 -10.64 0.43 0.85
N ASP A 113 -10.08 0.47 2.07
CA ASP A 113 -8.64 0.44 2.27
C ASP A 113 -8.03 -0.88 1.83
N ALA A 114 -8.68 -2.00 2.15
CA ALA A 114 -8.22 -3.32 1.72
C ALA A 114 -8.29 -3.47 0.19
N GLU A 115 -9.37 -2.96 -0.41
CA GLU A 115 -9.55 -2.98 -1.87
C GLU A 115 -8.55 -2.06 -2.56
N SER A 116 -8.20 -0.93 -1.96
CA SER A 116 -7.16 -0.04 -2.47
C SER A 116 -5.80 -0.74 -2.48
N ALA A 117 -5.48 -1.47 -1.40
CA ALA A 117 -4.25 -2.26 -1.34
C ALA A 117 -4.23 -3.34 -2.42
N ARG A 118 -5.37 -3.98 -2.67
CA ARG A 118 -5.50 -4.97 -3.75
C ARG A 118 -5.20 -4.36 -5.11
N GLY A 119 -5.76 -3.18 -5.38
CA GLY A 119 -5.52 -2.47 -6.65
C GLY A 119 -4.07 -2.08 -6.85
N ILE A 120 -3.40 -1.63 -5.79
CA ILE A 120 -1.97 -1.32 -5.82
C ILE A 120 -1.17 -2.58 -6.17
N LEU A 121 -1.46 -3.68 -5.50
CA LEU A 121 -0.79 -4.96 -5.74
C LEU A 121 -1.04 -5.49 -7.15
N GLU A 122 -2.29 -5.44 -7.61
CA GLU A 122 -2.65 -5.87 -8.96
C GLU A 122 -1.87 -5.09 -10.01
N PHE A 123 -1.79 -3.77 -9.86
CA PHE A 123 -1.03 -2.95 -10.80
C PHE A 123 0.45 -3.31 -10.78
N ALA A 124 1.03 -3.49 -9.59
CA ALA A 124 2.45 -3.84 -9.44
C ALA A 124 2.75 -5.20 -10.08
N LEU A 125 1.85 -6.16 -9.94
CA LEU A 125 2.04 -7.50 -10.53
C LEU A 125 1.95 -7.46 -12.06
N SER A 126 1.10 -6.61 -12.62
CA SER A 126 0.94 -6.51 -14.07
C SER A 126 1.97 -5.58 -14.74
N SER A 127 2.55 -4.67 -13.98
CA SER A 127 3.50 -3.66 -14.48
C SER A 127 4.64 -3.45 -13.51
N PRO A 128 5.43 -4.49 -13.20
CA PRO A 128 6.45 -4.41 -12.15
C PRO A 128 7.54 -3.38 -12.44
N HIS A 129 7.76 -3.04 -13.68
CA HIS A 129 8.79 -2.08 -14.08
C HIS A 129 8.51 -0.63 -13.63
N VAL A 130 7.27 -0.32 -13.25
CA VAL A 130 6.92 1.04 -12.79
C VAL A 130 7.12 1.22 -11.28
N ALA A 131 7.35 0.14 -10.54
CA ALA A 131 7.61 0.22 -9.10
C ALA A 131 9.02 0.75 -8.85
N ILE A 132 9.16 1.65 -7.87
CA ILE A 132 10.43 2.24 -7.49
C ILE A 132 10.86 1.65 -6.14
N GLU A 133 12.01 1.00 -6.09
CA GLU A 133 12.51 0.45 -4.82
C GLU A 133 12.72 1.57 -3.80
N ILE A 134 12.44 1.28 -2.54
CA ILE A 134 12.50 2.30 -1.49
C ILE A 134 13.89 2.91 -1.37
N GLY A 135 14.94 2.16 -1.65
CA GLY A 135 16.32 2.67 -1.64
C GLY A 135 16.61 3.68 -2.72
N ASP A 136 15.80 3.71 -3.79
CA ASP A 136 16.02 4.55 -4.96
C ASP A 136 15.12 5.78 -5.00
N ILE A 137 14.21 5.95 -4.03
CA ILE A 137 13.17 6.99 -4.09
C ILE A 137 13.73 8.41 -4.12
N ASP A 138 14.89 8.64 -3.51
CA ASP A 138 15.55 9.93 -3.48
C ASP A 138 16.97 9.86 -4.08
N ALA A 139 17.22 8.82 -4.89
CA ALA A 139 18.49 8.65 -5.55
C ALA A 139 18.65 9.61 -6.74
#